data_27a6675ef2d4cc5977bd46992a019f0a
#
_entry.id   27a6675ef2d4cc5977bd46992a019f0a
#
_cell.length_a   1.000
_cell.length_b   1.000
_cell.length_c   1.000
_cell.angle_alpha   90.00
_cell.angle_beta   90.00
_cell.angle_gamma   90.00
#
_symmetry.space_group_name_H-M   'P 1'
#
loop_
_entity.id
_entity.type
_entity.pdbx_description
1 polymer ?
#
loop_
_entity_poly.entity_id
_entity_poly.type
_entity_poly.pdbx_seq_one_letter_code
_entity_poly.pdbx_strand_id
1 'polypeptide(L)'
;MIEIKKLAKKFAVENPKNLSEQEKQDPRLKGRFFHSVQDVSFVCKKGEVLGLLGPNGAGKTTTLRMLSTALKPDSGSVIIDGENVLAQPVIARKKIGFLSGSTGLYGRLTGRENIDYFGQLHGMNEKSIANRIQELADLLDMHSFLDRRSENFSTGMKQKTAIARAVVHSPELVILDEPTTGLDIMATQTVLEFIRGLKEQGTPVIFSTHHLDEVQELCDQVTVIDQGRTMFDGDIASFKALAEGSLHQSFMAAIQSTVSE
;
A
#
# COMPACT_ATOMS: atom_id res chain seq x y z
N MET A 1 -11.46 1.93 -12.54
CA MET A 1 -10.36 1.00 -12.93
C MET A 1 -9.03 1.71 -12.71
N ILE A 2 -8.11 1.06 -12.05
CA ILE A 2 -6.75 1.54 -11.79
C ILE A 2 -5.79 0.76 -12.67
N GLU A 3 -5.02 1.45 -13.49
CA GLU A 3 -4.08 0.85 -14.44
C GLU A 3 -2.69 1.45 -14.29
N ILE A 4 -1.72 0.61 -14.02
CA ILE A 4 -0.32 0.95 -13.89
C ILE A 4 0.43 0.36 -15.07
N LYS A 5 1.18 1.20 -15.80
CA LYS A 5 1.91 0.79 -16.99
C LYS A 5 3.37 1.18 -16.91
N LYS A 6 4.24 0.18 -16.93
CA LYS A 6 5.70 0.30 -17.09
C LYS A 6 6.32 1.34 -16.16
N LEU A 7 5.89 1.35 -14.89
CA LEU A 7 6.49 2.25 -13.90
C LEU A 7 7.94 1.90 -13.69
N ALA A 8 8.77 2.95 -13.69
CA ALA A 8 10.18 2.83 -13.35
C ALA A 8 10.64 3.96 -12.43
N LYS A 9 11.56 3.62 -11.51
CA LYS A 9 12.17 4.55 -10.58
C LYS A 9 13.58 4.14 -10.22
N LYS A 10 14.51 5.07 -10.39
CA LYS A 10 15.89 4.94 -9.94
C LYS A 10 16.24 6.02 -8.93
N PHE A 11 17.16 5.71 -8.05
CA PHE A 11 17.72 6.63 -7.06
C PHE A 11 19.23 6.74 -7.26
N ALA A 12 19.76 7.95 -7.14
CA ALA A 12 21.19 8.15 -7.13
C ALA A 12 21.80 7.56 -5.85
N VAL A 13 22.88 6.84 -5.96
CA VAL A 13 23.67 6.35 -4.83
C VAL A 13 24.67 7.43 -4.45
N GLU A 14 24.42 8.09 -3.31
CA GLU A 14 25.24 9.22 -2.85
C GLU A 14 26.69 8.80 -2.54
N ASN A 15 26.87 7.63 -1.93
CA ASN A 15 28.16 7.12 -1.50
C ASN A 15 28.39 5.66 -1.91
N PRO A 16 28.81 5.38 -3.15
CA PRO A 16 29.05 4.01 -3.62
C PRO A 16 30.09 3.23 -2.79
N LYS A 17 30.98 3.93 -2.07
CA LYS A 17 31.98 3.31 -1.22
C LYS A 17 31.42 2.70 0.08
N ASN A 18 30.26 3.18 0.52
CA ASN A 18 29.59 2.71 1.73
C ASN A 18 28.65 1.53 1.50
N LEU A 19 28.48 1.10 0.23
CA LEU A 19 27.69 -0.07 -0.10
C LEU A 19 28.38 -1.33 0.42
N SER A 20 27.58 -2.22 1.03
CA SER A 20 28.01 -3.57 1.36
C SER A 20 28.36 -4.36 0.08
N GLU A 21 29.11 -5.44 0.21
CA GLU A 21 29.44 -6.29 -0.94
C GLU A 21 28.20 -6.90 -1.61
N GLN A 22 27.15 -7.20 -0.82
CA GLN A 22 25.87 -7.67 -1.35
C GLN A 22 25.14 -6.59 -2.16
N GLU A 23 25.13 -5.34 -1.69
CA GLU A 23 24.51 -4.22 -2.42
C GLU A 23 25.27 -3.89 -3.72
N LYS A 24 26.60 -4.04 -3.75
CA LYS A 24 27.41 -3.88 -4.96
C LYS A 24 27.14 -4.95 -6.02
N GLN A 25 26.72 -6.16 -5.60
CA GLN A 25 26.38 -7.27 -6.47
C GLN A 25 24.92 -7.25 -6.93
N ASP A 26 24.07 -6.35 -6.40
CA ASP A 26 22.66 -6.26 -6.80
C ASP A 26 22.57 -5.86 -8.29
N PRO A 27 21.91 -6.67 -9.15
CA PRO A 27 21.83 -6.40 -10.59
C PRO A 27 21.07 -5.11 -10.93
N ARG A 28 20.35 -4.54 -9.95
CA ARG A 28 19.65 -3.25 -10.08
C ARG A 28 20.60 -2.05 -9.90
N LEU A 29 21.80 -2.27 -9.38
CA LEU A 29 22.81 -1.22 -9.29
C LEU A 29 23.51 -1.07 -10.65
N LYS A 30 23.22 0.01 -11.36
CA LYS A 30 23.78 0.32 -12.68
C LYS A 30 24.55 1.64 -12.60
N GLY A 31 25.86 1.56 -12.51
CA GLY A 31 26.74 2.70 -12.36
C GLY A 31 26.46 3.44 -11.03
N ARG A 32 25.96 4.66 -11.12
CA ARG A 32 25.63 5.51 -9.95
C ARG A 32 24.17 5.49 -9.55
N PHE A 33 23.37 4.60 -10.14
CA PHE A 33 21.93 4.55 -9.90
C PHE A 33 21.49 3.16 -9.46
N PHE A 34 20.66 3.13 -8.42
CA PHE A 34 19.93 1.95 -8.01
C PHE A 34 18.52 1.99 -8.60
N HIS A 35 18.18 1.01 -9.44
CA HIS A 35 16.89 0.90 -10.12
C HIS A 35 15.88 0.15 -9.22
N SER A 36 15.28 0.88 -8.28
CA SER A 36 14.33 0.30 -7.31
C SER A 36 13.10 -0.30 -7.97
N VAL A 37 12.60 0.34 -9.03
CA VAL A 37 11.52 -0.17 -9.90
C VAL A 37 12.00 -0.03 -11.34
N GLN A 38 11.89 -1.12 -12.12
CA GLN A 38 12.39 -1.19 -13.48
C GLN A 38 11.27 -1.25 -14.52
N ASP A 39 10.27 -2.09 -14.28
CA ASP A 39 9.10 -2.27 -15.13
C ASP A 39 7.97 -2.92 -14.30
N VAL A 40 7.13 -2.09 -13.71
CA VAL A 40 5.97 -2.57 -12.95
C VAL A 40 4.69 -2.16 -13.65
N SER A 41 3.89 -3.18 -13.94
CA SER A 41 2.58 -3.03 -14.59
C SER A 41 1.57 -3.95 -13.91
N PHE A 42 0.36 -3.45 -13.64
CA PHE A 42 -0.76 -4.24 -13.12
C PHE A 42 -2.07 -3.47 -13.24
N VAL A 43 -3.19 -4.18 -13.04
CA VAL A 43 -4.54 -3.62 -13.10
C VAL A 43 -5.32 -4.01 -11.85
N CYS A 44 -6.04 -3.03 -11.26
CA CYS A 44 -7.02 -3.27 -10.20
C CYS A 44 -8.37 -2.68 -10.61
N LYS A 45 -9.44 -3.47 -10.53
CA LYS A 45 -10.78 -3.01 -10.88
C LYS A 45 -11.48 -2.39 -9.68
N LYS A 46 -12.58 -1.71 -9.95
CA LYS A 46 -13.42 -1.12 -8.90
C LYS A 46 -14.01 -2.22 -8.01
N GLY A 47 -13.96 -2.02 -6.70
CA GLY A 47 -14.46 -2.99 -5.73
C GLY A 47 -13.61 -4.26 -5.59
N GLU A 48 -12.40 -4.30 -6.17
CA GLU A 48 -11.45 -5.40 -5.96
C GLU A 48 -10.40 -5.04 -4.90
N VAL A 49 -9.90 -6.07 -4.23
CA VAL A 49 -8.71 -5.99 -3.38
C VAL A 49 -7.55 -6.64 -4.12
N LEU A 50 -6.48 -5.84 -4.35
CA LEU A 50 -5.25 -6.29 -4.98
C LEU A 50 -4.13 -6.40 -3.93
N GLY A 51 -3.59 -7.61 -3.80
CA GLY A 51 -2.40 -7.89 -2.98
C GLY A 51 -1.12 -7.71 -3.79
N LEU A 52 -0.27 -6.77 -3.36
CA LEU A 52 1.04 -6.53 -3.94
C LEU A 52 2.09 -7.31 -3.16
N LEU A 53 2.49 -8.46 -3.69
CA LEU A 53 3.43 -9.39 -3.08
C LEU A 53 4.86 -9.18 -3.55
N GLY A 54 5.83 -9.62 -2.76
CA GLY A 54 7.24 -9.63 -3.13
C GLY A 54 8.14 -9.63 -1.91
N PRO A 55 9.40 -10.03 -2.05
CA PRO A 55 10.37 -10.00 -0.96
C PRO A 55 10.66 -8.56 -0.50
N ASN A 56 11.36 -8.44 0.65
CA ASN A 56 11.84 -7.14 1.10
C ASN A 56 12.80 -6.55 0.07
N GLY A 57 12.64 -5.25 -0.22
CA GLY A 57 13.44 -4.58 -1.24
C GLY A 57 12.98 -4.84 -2.69
N ALA A 58 11.93 -5.61 -2.96
CA ALA A 58 11.41 -5.87 -4.32
C ALA A 58 10.94 -4.62 -5.07
N GLY A 59 10.64 -3.53 -4.36
CA GLY A 59 10.12 -2.29 -4.95
C GLY A 59 8.67 -1.98 -4.62
N LYS A 60 7.99 -2.77 -3.76
CA LYS A 60 6.57 -2.60 -3.38
C LYS A 60 6.27 -1.19 -2.87
N THR A 61 6.93 -0.77 -1.79
CA THR A 61 6.76 0.58 -1.20
C THR A 61 7.03 1.69 -2.21
N THR A 62 8.07 1.55 -3.04
CA THR A 62 8.39 2.53 -4.09
C THR A 62 7.26 2.62 -5.12
N THR A 63 6.70 1.48 -5.52
CA THR A 63 5.56 1.40 -6.43
C THR A 63 4.31 2.07 -5.83
N LEU A 64 3.97 1.75 -4.57
CA LEU A 64 2.81 2.36 -3.89
C LEU A 64 2.97 3.87 -3.70
N ARG A 65 4.19 4.37 -3.43
CA ARG A 65 4.47 5.80 -3.37
C ARG A 65 4.31 6.50 -4.73
N MET A 66 4.65 5.83 -5.84
CA MET A 66 4.41 6.37 -7.16
C MET A 66 2.92 6.38 -7.50
N LEU A 67 2.21 5.31 -7.17
CA LEU A 67 0.76 5.20 -7.35
C LEU A 67 0.00 6.29 -6.57
N SER A 68 0.39 6.55 -5.33
CA SER A 68 -0.20 7.60 -4.49
C SER A 68 0.25 9.03 -4.83
N THR A 69 1.07 9.20 -5.87
CA THR A 69 1.70 10.48 -6.25
C THR A 69 2.64 11.09 -5.19
N ALA A 70 2.97 10.36 -4.14
CA ALA A 70 3.96 10.79 -3.14
C ALA A 70 5.39 10.76 -3.69
N LEU A 71 5.64 9.99 -4.76
CA LEU A 71 6.90 9.90 -5.47
C LEU A 71 6.64 10.01 -6.98
N LYS A 72 7.37 10.89 -7.67
CA LYS A 72 7.29 10.99 -9.13
C LYS A 72 8.07 9.84 -9.77
N PRO A 73 7.46 9.01 -10.65
CA PRO A 73 8.20 8.02 -11.44
C PRO A 73 9.13 8.70 -12.45
N ASP A 74 10.16 7.98 -12.89
CA ASP A 74 11.05 8.41 -13.98
C ASP A 74 10.43 8.09 -15.35
N SER A 75 9.62 7.02 -15.43
CA SER A 75 8.82 6.68 -16.62
C SER A 75 7.59 5.85 -16.24
N GLY A 76 6.69 5.64 -17.20
CA GLY A 76 5.43 4.92 -17.04
C GLY A 76 4.26 5.83 -16.74
N SER A 77 3.09 5.24 -16.51
CA SER A 77 1.86 5.97 -16.24
C SER A 77 1.02 5.30 -15.15
N VAL A 78 0.23 6.12 -14.46
CA VAL A 78 -0.79 5.71 -13.50
C VAL A 78 -2.10 6.32 -13.94
N ILE A 79 -3.07 5.47 -14.30
CA ILE A 79 -4.39 5.89 -14.76
C ILE A 79 -5.42 5.43 -13.73
N ILE A 80 -6.22 6.33 -13.23
CA ILE A 80 -7.36 6.06 -12.36
C ILE A 80 -8.62 6.56 -13.06
N ASP A 81 -9.55 5.67 -13.35
CA ASP A 81 -10.80 5.95 -14.06
C ASP A 81 -10.62 6.77 -15.36
N GLY A 82 -9.56 6.45 -16.12
CA GLY A 82 -9.20 7.09 -17.39
C GLY A 82 -8.37 8.36 -17.27
N GLU A 83 -8.13 8.86 -16.06
CA GLU A 83 -7.34 10.08 -15.80
C GLU A 83 -5.89 9.71 -15.42
N ASN A 84 -4.92 10.35 -16.06
CA ASN A 84 -3.52 10.22 -15.66
C ASN A 84 -3.25 11.05 -14.40
N VAL A 85 -3.14 10.36 -13.26
CA VAL A 85 -2.94 11.03 -11.96
C VAL A 85 -1.60 11.74 -11.82
N LEU A 86 -0.61 11.37 -12.62
CA LEU A 86 0.71 12.02 -12.60
C LEU A 86 0.69 13.40 -13.26
N ALA A 87 -0.31 13.66 -14.10
CA ALA A 87 -0.49 14.99 -14.73
C ALA A 87 -1.08 16.02 -13.74
N GLN A 88 -1.94 15.57 -12.81
CA GLN A 88 -2.62 16.42 -11.83
C GLN A 88 -2.54 15.83 -10.41
N PRO A 89 -1.34 15.73 -9.82
CA PRO A 89 -1.15 14.98 -8.58
C PRO A 89 -1.88 15.56 -7.36
N VAL A 90 -2.17 16.86 -7.35
CA VAL A 90 -2.93 17.51 -6.27
C VAL A 90 -4.40 17.06 -6.29
N ILE A 91 -4.99 16.97 -7.48
CA ILE A 91 -6.37 16.47 -7.65
C ILE A 91 -6.43 14.99 -7.33
N ALA A 92 -5.48 14.20 -7.83
CA ALA A 92 -5.41 12.77 -7.56
C ALA A 92 -5.34 12.46 -6.06
N ARG A 93 -4.54 13.19 -5.28
CA ARG A 93 -4.44 13.00 -3.83
C ARG A 93 -5.74 13.22 -3.06
N LYS A 94 -6.69 13.99 -3.60
CA LYS A 94 -8.01 14.14 -2.99
C LYS A 94 -8.87 12.88 -3.12
N LYS A 95 -8.55 12.02 -4.09
CA LYS A 95 -9.27 10.79 -4.41
C LYS A 95 -8.58 9.54 -3.83
N ILE A 96 -7.35 9.68 -3.32
CA ILE A 96 -6.52 8.57 -2.87
C ILE A 96 -6.30 8.65 -1.36
N GLY A 97 -6.64 7.58 -0.66
CA GLY A 97 -6.21 7.33 0.72
C GLY A 97 -4.90 6.55 0.71
N PHE A 98 -3.85 7.09 1.31
CA PHE A 98 -2.54 6.42 1.33
C PHE A 98 -2.00 6.27 2.75
N LEU A 99 -1.82 5.02 3.18
CA LEU A 99 -1.05 4.64 4.34
C LEU A 99 0.37 4.29 3.91
N SER A 100 1.35 5.10 4.30
CA SER A 100 2.78 4.78 4.14
C SER A 100 3.32 4.17 5.42
N GLY A 101 4.05 3.07 5.34
CA GLY A 101 4.67 2.41 6.48
C GLY A 101 5.65 3.27 7.28
N SER A 102 6.10 4.41 6.73
CA SER A 102 7.05 5.33 7.38
C SER A 102 6.43 6.59 7.99
N THR A 103 5.11 6.81 7.84
CA THR A 103 4.47 8.06 8.27
C THR A 103 3.90 7.95 9.68
N GLY A 104 4.61 8.47 10.67
CA GLY A 104 4.17 8.52 12.06
C GLY A 104 2.96 9.43 12.30
N LEU A 105 2.35 9.27 13.48
CA LEU A 105 1.33 10.18 14.00
C LEU A 105 1.97 11.40 14.65
N TYR A 106 1.23 12.49 14.75
CA TYR A 106 1.61 13.64 15.59
C TYR A 106 1.46 13.25 17.06
N GLY A 107 2.56 12.87 17.71
CA GLY A 107 2.58 12.29 19.06
C GLY A 107 1.86 13.10 20.12
N ARG A 108 1.93 14.44 20.06
CA ARG A 108 1.27 15.36 20.99
C ARG A 108 -0.24 15.47 20.81
N LEU A 109 -0.75 15.09 19.63
CA LEU A 109 -2.18 15.06 19.33
C LEU A 109 -2.79 13.73 19.78
N THR A 110 -4.07 13.78 20.11
CA THR A 110 -4.90 12.58 20.34
C THR A 110 -5.13 11.82 19.02
N GLY A 111 -5.66 10.61 19.08
CA GLY A 111 -6.11 9.88 17.90
C GLY A 111 -7.13 10.68 17.10
N ARG A 112 -8.13 11.24 17.78
CA ARG A 112 -9.16 12.10 17.19
C ARG A 112 -8.57 13.30 16.48
N GLU A 113 -7.70 14.06 17.12
CA GLU A 113 -7.06 15.25 16.57
C GLU A 113 -6.16 14.91 15.37
N ASN A 114 -5.49 13.75 15.37
CA ASN A 114 -4.73 13.28 14.22
C ASN A 114 -5.62 13.04 12.99
N ILE A 115 -6.80 12.48 13.18
CA ILE A 115 -7.75 12.20 12.08
C ILE A 115 -8.44 13.50 11.64
N ASP A 116 -8.89 14.32 12.59
CA ASP A 116 -9.55 15.61 12.35
C ASP A 116 -8.67 16.53 11.49
N TYR A 117 -7.40 16.68 11.85
CA TYR A 117 -6.43 17.48 11.11
C TYR A 117 -6.37 17.09 9.62
N PHE A 118 -6.37 15.80 9.31
CA PHE A 118 -6.35 15.33 7.92
C PHE A 118 -7.70 15.54 7.22
N GLY A 119 -8.82 15.41 7.92
CA GLY A 119 -10.13 15.79 7.41
C GLY A 119 -10.17 17.25 6.97
N GLN A 120 -9.64 18.16 7.81
CA GLN A 120 -9.53 19.59 7.49
C GLN A 120 -8.60 19.84 6.29
N LEU A 121 -7.46 19.16 6.19
CA LEU A 121 -6.55 19.27 5.03
C LEU A 121 -7.22 18.85 3.71
N HIS A 122 -8.15 17.91 3.77
CA HIS A 122 -8.97 17.50 2.62
C HIS A 122 -10.18 18.41 2.36
N GLY A 123 -10.37 19.47 3.17
CA GLY A 123 -11.43 20.46 3.00
C GLY A 123 -12.81 20.01 3.50
N MET A 124 -12.86 19.01 4.38
CA MET A 124 -14.09 18.55 5.01
C MET A 124 -14.56 19.59 6.05
N ASN A 125 -15.88 19.71 6.23
CA ASN A 125 -16.44 20.52 7.32
C ASN A 125 -16.42 19.73 8.65
N GLU A 126 -16.44 20.45 9.77
CA GLU A 126 -16.34 19.91 11.14
C GLU A 126 -17.37 18.81 11.41
N LYS A 127 -18.63 19.02 11.00
CA LYS A 127 -19.70 18.04 11.22
C LYS A 127 -19.43 16.73 10.47
N SER A 128 -18.99 16.82 9.22
CA SER A 128 -18.65 15.65 8.39
C SER A 128 -17.45 14.90 8.97
N ILE A 129 -16.44 15.63 9.46
CA ILE A 129 -15.26 15.04 10.11
C ILE A 129 -15.69 14.31 11.38
N ALA A 130 -16.48 14.94 12.25
CA ALA A 130 -16.93 14.34 13.51
C ALA A 130 -17.71 13.03 13.28
N ASN A 131 -18.64 13.03 12.32
CA ASN A 131 -19.40 11.84 11.95
C ASN A 131 -18.49 10.73 11.40
N ARG A 132 -17.55 11.11 10.52
CA ARG A 132 -16.64 10.13 9.92
C ARG A 132 -15.66 9.54 10.93
N ILE A 133 -15.18 10.33 11.88
CA ILE A 133 -14.36 9.83 12.99
C ILE A 133 -15.13 8.81 13.82
N GLN A 134 -16.40 9.07 14.11
CA GLN A 134 -17.23 8.12 14.86
C GLN A 134 -17.38 6.79 14.12
N GLU A 135 -17.73 6.84 12.83
CA GLU A 135 -17.82 5.66 11.96
C GLU A 135 -16.51 4.86 11.91
N LEU A 136 -15.37 5.56 11.72
CA LEU A 136 -14.06 4.91 11.69
C LEU A 136 -13.65 4.34 13.04
N ALA A 137 -14.09 4.98 14.16
CA ALA A 137 -13.85 4.48 15.50
C ALA A 137 -14.62 3.19 15.77
N ASP A 138 -15.84 3.07 15.22
CA ASP A 138 -16.63 1.83 15.27
C ASP A 138 -15.95 0.73 14.43
N LEU A 139 -15.60 1.03 13.17
CA LEU A 139 -15.02 0.06 12.22
C LEU A 139 -13.62 -0.45 12.62
N LEU A 140 -12.83 0.37 13.28
CA LEU A 140 -11.44 0.06 13.66
C LEU A 140 -11.29 -0.21 15.17
N ASP A 141 -12.39 -0.27 15.93
CA ASP A 141 -12.39 -0.47 17.39
C ASP A 141 -11.40 0.49 18.09
N MET A 142 -11.69 1.80 18.01
CA MET A 142 -10.79 2.84 18.50
C MET A 142 -11.32 3.60 19.71
N HIS A 143 -12.57 3.39 20.15
CA HIS A 143 -13.23 4.18 21.19
C HIS A 143 -12.43 4.27 22.49
N SER A 144 -11.79 3.17 22.90
CA SER A 144 -11.08 3.09 24.18
C SER A 144 -9.84 3.97 24.26
N PHE A 145 -9.31 4.43 23.11
CA PHE A 145 -8.05 5.19 23.06
C PHE A 145 -8.11 6.46 22.19
N LEU A 146 -9.20 6.68 21.46
CA LEU A 146 -9.33 7.76 20.47
C LEU A 146 -8.97 9.16 21.03
N ASP A 147 -9.33 9.42 22.29
CA ASP A 147 -9.10 10.71 22.95
C ASP A 147 -7.81 10.74 23.80
N ARG A 148 -6.96 9.71 23.72
CA ARG A 148 -5.63 9.69 24.34
C ARG A 148 -4.59 10.24 23.37
N ARG A 149 -3.48 10.77 23.90
CA ARG A 149 -2.32 11.22 23.08
C ARG A 149 -1.66 10.05 22.39
N SER A 150 -1.37 10.23 21.10
CA SER A 150 -0.84 9.14 20.25
C SER A 150 0.63 8.76 20.56
N GLU A 151 1.37 9.57 21.29
CA GLU A 151 2.70 9.19 21.83
C GLU A 151 2.64 7.96 22.76
N ASN A 152 1.48 7.77 23.44
CA ASN A 152 1.23 6.67 24.38
C ASN A 152 0.52 5.47 23.73
N PHE A 153 0.43 5.42 22.40
CA PHE A 153 -0.25 4.34 21.69
C PHE A 153 0.64 3.11 21.52
N SER A 154 0.05 1.93 21.63
CA SER A 154 0.64 0.69 21.14
C SER A 154 0.82 0.73 19.62
N THR A 155 1.57 -0.22 19.06
CA THR A 155 1.73 -0.35 17.60
C THR A 155 0.37 -0.49 16.91
N GLY A 156 -0.53 -1.34 17.43
CA GLY A 156 -1.88 -1.53 16.87
C GLY A 156 -2.73 -0.27 16.92
N MET A 157 -2.72 0.47 18.05
CA MET A 157 -3.42 1.76 18.17
C MET A 157 -2.90 2.79 17.17
N LYS A 158 -1.57 2.88 16.98
CA LYS A 158 -0.96 3.76 15.99
C LYS A 158 -1.38 3.39 14.58
N GLN A 159 -1.38 2.11 14.26
CA GLN A 159 -1.73 1.62 12.93
C GLN A 159 -3.21 1.88 12.60
N LYS A 160 -4.13 1.53 13.50
CA LYS A 160 -5.56 1.82 13.36
C LYS A 160 -5.82 3.33 13.13
N THR A 161 -5.16 4.19 13.92
CA THR A 161 -5.28 5.66 13.75
C THR A 161 -4.68 6.13 12.43
N ALA A 162 -3.57 5.56 11.98
CA ALA A 162 -2.95 5.92 10.71
C ALA A 162 -3.81 5.49 9.51
N ILE A 163 -4.47 4.32 9.59
CA ILE A 163 -5.46 3.87 8.60
C ILE A 163 -6.66 4.84 8.58
N ALA A 164 -7.27 5.13 9.75
CA ALA A 164 -8.39 6.05 9.87
C ALA A 164 -8.06 7.42 9.26
N ARG A 165 -6.88 7.95 9.56
CA ARG A 165 -6.37 9.20 9.00
C ARG A 165 -6.24 9.15 7.47
N ALA A 166 -5.78 8.04 6.91
CA ALA A 166 -5.61 7.88 5.47
C ALA A 166 -6.94 7.84 4.70
N VAL A 167 -8.05 7.46 5.36
CA VAL A 167 -9.35 7.26 4.71
C VAL A 167 -10.45 8.19 5.19
N VAL A 168 -10.16 9.16 6.07
CA VAL A 168 -11.16 10.08 6.66
C VAL A 168 -11.96 10.82 5.60
N HIS A 169 -11.35 11.18 4.49
CA HIS A 169 -11.97 11.91 3.37
C HIS A 169 -12.75 11.03 2.39
N SER A 170 -13.01 9.76 2.74
CA SER A 170 -13.74 8.78 1.91
C SER A 170 -13.19 8.68 0.47
N PRO A 171 -11.93 8.25 0.31
CA PRO A 171 -11.25 8.21 -0.99
C PRO A 171 -11.88 7.22 -1.97
N GLU A 172 -11.66 7.45 -3.27
CA GLU A 172 -12.08 6.56 -4.36
C GLU A 172 -11.13 5.36 -4.56
N LEU A 173 -9.91 5.42 -4.00
CA LEU A 173 -8.89 4.36 -3.97
C LEU A 173 -8.17 4.38 -2.64
N VAL A 174 -7.99 3.21 -2.01
CA VAL A 174 -7.19 3.06 -0.80
C VAL A 174 -5.92 2.27 -1.10
N ILE A 175 -4.79 2.81 -0.66
CA ILE A 175 -3.46 2.21 -0.82
C ILE A 175 -2.84 2.04 0.55
N LEU A 176 -2.48 0.81 0.91
CA LEU A 176 -1.94 0.48 2.23
C LEU A 176 -0.59 -0.22 2.09
N ASP A 177 0.46 0.40 2.62
CA ASP A 177 1.80 -0.19 2.63
C ASP A 177 2.03 -0.96 3.93
N GLU A 178 1.99 -2.28 3.84
CA GLU A 178 2.13 -3.24 4.95
C GLU A 178 1.21 -2.92 6.16
N PRO A 179 -0.14 -2.90 5.98
CA PRO A 179 -1.07 -2.40 6.98
C PRO A 179 -1.13 -3.22 8.27
N THR A 180 -0.69 -4.48 8.26
CA THR A 180 -0.80 -5.44 9.36
C THR A 180 0.54 -5.74 10.03
N THR A 181 1.64 -5.25 9.47
CA THR A 181 2.99 -5.55 9.99
C THR A 181 3.18 -5.09 11.43
N GLY A 182 3.60 -6.02 12.30
CA GLY A 182 3.86 -5.76 13.71
C GLY A 182 2.61 -5.67 14.58
N LEU A 183 1.44 -6.05 14.06
CA LEU A 183 0.20 -6.14 14.82
C LEU A 183 0.06 -7.50 15.50
N ASP A 184 -0.67 -7.53 16.63
CA ASP A 184 -1.18 -8.76 17.19
C ASP A 184 -2.36 -9.31 16.37
N ILE A 185 -2.78 -10.54 16.68
CA ILE A 185 -3.84 -11.26 15.94
C ILE A 185 -5.15 -10.44 15.89
N MET A 186 -5.57 -9.87 17.03
CA MET A 186 -6.84 -9.14 17.11
C MET A 186 -6.80 -7.84 16.31
N ALA A 187 -5.70 -7.08 16.41
CA ALA A 187 -5.52 -5.87 15.63
C ALA A 187 -5.42 -6.16 14.13
N THR A 188 -4.73 -7.24 13.75
CA THR A 188 -4.68 -7.73 12.36
C THR A 188 -6.07 -8.02 11.84
N GLN A 189 -6.87 -8.82 12.58
CA GLN A 189 -8.23 -9.17 12.18
C GLN A 189 -9.11 -7.93 11.97
N THR A 190 -9.05 -6.95 12.89
CA THR A 190 -9.79 -5.69 12.75
C THR A 190 -9.42 -4.95 11.44
N VAL A 191 -8.12 -4.93 11.08
CA VAL A 191 -7.66 -4.26 9.85
C VAL A 191 -8.13 -5.03 8.61
N LEU A 192 -8.08 -6.36 8.62
CA LEU A 192 -8.55 -7.19 7.50
C LEU A 192 -10.07 -7.03 7.30
N GLU A 193 -10.86 -7.01 8.38
CA GLU A 193 -12.30 -6.75 8.33
C GLU A 193 -12.60 -5.35 7.79
N PHE A 194 -11.83 -4.35 8.19
CA PHE A 194 -11.94 -3.00 7.64
C PHE A 194 -11.68 -2.96 6.12
N ILE A 195 -10.65 -3.65 5.63
CA ILE A 195 -10.36 -3.76 4.19
C ILE A 195 -11.52 -4.46 3.46
N ARG A 196 -12.07 -5.53 4.05
CA ARG A 196 -13.24 -6.23 3.50
C ARG A 196 -14.47 -5.31 3.40
N GLY A 197 -14.72 -4.50 4.43
CA GLY A 197 -15.80 -3.52 4.42
C GLY A 197 -15.64 -2.45 3.33
N LEU A 198 -14.42 -1.99 3.04
CA LEU A 198 -14.14 -1.08 1.92
C LEU A 198 -14.47 -1.75 0.57
N LYS A 199 -14.09 -3.01 0.38
CA LYS A 199 -14.42 -3.79 -0.82
C LYS A 199 -15.93 -3.90 -1.01
N GLU A 200 -16.67 -4.25 0.04
CA GLU A 200 -18.13 -4.38 0.02
C GLU A 200 -18.83 -3.06 -0.35
N GLN A 201 -18.24 -1.92 0.03
CA GLN A 201 -18.68 -0.58 -0.38
C GLN A 201 -18.28 -0.24 -1.83
N GLY A 202 -17.57 -1.13 -2.53
CA GLY A 202 -17.10 -0.92 -3.90
C GLY A 202 -15.84 -0.07 -4.02
N THR A 203 -15.15 0.22 -2.91
CA THR A 203 -13.88 0.94 -2.90
C THR A 203 -12.74 -0.02 -3.21
N PRO A 204 -11.95 0.18 -4.30
CA PRO A 204 -10.78 -0.63 -4.58
C PRO A 204 -9.70 -0.41 -3.53
N VAL A 205 -9.04 -1.49 -3.13
CA VAL A 205 -7.93 -1.46 -2.19
C VAL A 205 -6.71 -2.12 -2.80
N ILE A 206 -5.56 -1.46 -2.73
CA ILE A 206 -4.26 -2.03 -3.10
C ILE A 206 -3.41 -2.04 -1.84
N PHE A 207 -2.99 -3.21 -1.39
CA PHE A 207 -2.11 -3.27 -0.23
C PHE A 207 -0.90 -4.15 -0.47
N SER A 208 0.25 -3.74 0.09
CA SER A 208 1.43 -4.60 0.12
C SER A 208 1.41 -5.48 1.34
N THR A 209 1.82 -6.72 1.17
CA THR A 209 2.03 -7.66 2.26
C THR A 209 3.08 -8.71 1.89
N HIS A 210 3.63 -9.35 2.90
CA HIS A 210 4.43 -10.57 2.78
C HIS A 210 3.72 -11.77 3.43
N HIS A 211 2.49 -11.57 3.95
CA HIS A 211 1.67 -12.59 4.58
C HIS A 211 0.70 -13.20 3.56
N LEU A 212 0.97 -14.42 3.12
CA LEU A 212 0.16 -15.10 2.10
C LEU A 212 -1.24 -15.46 2.61
N ASP A 213 -1.43 -15.64 3.91
CA ASP A 213 -2.74 -15.90 4.51
C ASP A 213 -3.69 -14.71 4.31
N GLU A 214 -3.20 -13.47 4.44
CA GLU A 214 -3.98 -12.26 4.18
C GLU A 214 -4.42 -12.17 2.71
N VAL A 215 -3.52 -12.55 1.81
CA VAL A 215 -3.82 -12.61 0.37
C VAL A 215 -4.90 -13.63 0.06
N GLN A 216 -4.81 -14.82 0.67
CA GLN A 216 -5.81 -15.86 0.50
C GLN A 216 -7.19 -15.46 1.01
N GLU A 217 -7.23 -14.67 2.08
CA GLU A 217 -8.46 -14.25 2.74
C GLU A 217 -9.16 -13.09 2.03
N LEU A 218 -8.40 -12.12 1.50
CA LEU A 218 -8.95 -10.84 1.05
C LEU A 218 -8.88 -10.60 -0.45
N CYS A 219 -7.82 -11.10 -1.13
CA CYS A 219 -7.52 -10.62 -2.47
C CYS A 219 -8.36 -11.27 -3.56
N ASP A 220 -8.80 -10.46 -4.51
CA ASP A 220 -9.34 -10.88 -5.80
C ASP A 220 -8.21 -10.98 -6.84
N GLN A 221 -7.25 -10.04 -6.76
CA GLN A 221 -6.12 -9.92 -7.66
C GLN A 221 -4.80 -10.00 -6.88
N VAL A 222 -3.79 -10.55 -7.52
CA VAL A 222 -2.43 -10.66 -6.96
C VAL A 222 -1.44 -10.16 -8.00
N THR A 223 -0.56 -9.27 -7.58
CA THR A 223 0.60 -8.86 -8.36
C THR A 223 1.87 -9.21 -7.57
N VAL A 224 2.74 -10.01 -8.16
CA VAL A 224 4.05 -10.33 -7.56
C VAL A 224 5.10 -9.43 -8.17
N ILE A 225 5.84 -8.71 -7.32
CA ILE A 225 6.99 -7.91 -7.74
C ILE A 225 8.26 -8.55 -7.19
N ASP A 226 9.24 -8.72 -8.05
CA ASP A 226 10.61 -9.04 -7.65
C ASP A 226 11.60 -8.18 -8.44
N GLN A 227 12.67 -7.75 -7.77
CA GLN A 227 13.73 -6.91 -8.34
C GLN A 227 13.22 -5.71 -9.17
N GLY A 228 12.09 -5.12 -8.74
CA GLY A 228 11.48 -3.96 -9.41
C GLY A 228 10.73 -4.29 -10.71
N ARG A 229 10.36 -5.55 -10.94
CA ARG A 229 9.60 -6.01 -12.10
C ARG A 229 8.35 -6.76 -11.66
N THR A 230 7.31 -6.68 -12.48
CA THR A 230 6.15 -7.57 -12.32
C THR A 230 6.52 -8.96 -12.81
N MET A 231 6.40 -9.93 -11.91
CA MET A 231 6.66 -11.36 -12.16
C MET A 231 5.35 -12.11 -12.46
N PHE A 232 4.25 -11.67 -11.83
CA PHE A 232 2.91 -12.18 -12.04
C PHE A 232 1.90 -11.05 -11.82
N ASP A 233 0.83 -11.03 -12.62
CA ASP A 233 -0.34 -10.18 -12.45
C ASP A 233 -1.57 -10.96 -12.90
N GLY A 234 -2.53 -11.19 -12.01
CA GLY A 234 -3.74 -11.96 -12.31
C GLY A 234 -4.63 -12.18 -11.09
N ASP A 235 -5.73 -12.87 -11.31
CA ASP A 235 -6.65 -13.23 -10.21
C ASP A 235 -6.05 -14.29 -9.28
N ILE A 236 -6.62 -14.37 -8.06
CA ILE A 236 -6.15 -15.30 -7.02
C ILE A 236 -6.24 -16.77 -7.46
N ALA A 237 -7.18 -17.13 -8.32
CA ALA A 237 -7.32 -18.50 -8.80
C ALA A 237 -6.17 -18.85 -9.76
N SER A 238 -5.85 -17.97 -10.70
CA SER A 238 -4.69 -18.09 -11.60
C SER A 238 -3.39 -18.13 -10.83
N PHE A 239 -3.26 -17.31 -9.77
CA PHE A 239 -2.08 -17.35 -8.89
C PHE A 239 -1.93 -18.69 -8.18
N LYS A 240 -3.02 -19.24 -7.63
CA LYS A 240 -3.02 -20.57 -7.01
C LYS A 240 -2.65 -21.69 -7.99
N ALA A 241 -2.99 -21.54 -9.26
CA ALA A 241 -2.71 -22.53 -10.29
C ALA A 241 -1.22 -22.56 -10.76
N LEU A 242 -0.38 -21.62 -10.33
CA LEU A 242 1.05 -21.61 -10.69
C LEU A 242 1.83 -22.80 -10.12
N ALA A 243 1.35 -23.37 -9.00
CA ALA A 243 1.94 -24.58 -8.41
C ALA A 243 0.88 -25.38 -7.67
N GLU A 244 1.02 -26.72 -7.68
CA GLU A 244 0.22 -27.61 -6.84
C GLU A 244 0.61 -27.47 -5.38
N GLY A 245 -0.36 -27.19 -4.50
CA GLY A 245 -0.18 -27.17 -3.04
C GLY A 245 -0.47 -25.83 -2.38
N SER A 246 0.55 -25.11 -1.88
CA SER A 246 0.36 -23.91 -1.07
C SER A 246 0.58 -22.61 -1.88
N LEU A 247 -0.01 -21.50 -1.40
CA LEU A 247 0.29 -20.16 -1.95
C LEU A 247 1.79 -19.82 -1.88
N HIS A 248 2.52 -20.37 -0.94
CA HIS A 248 3.97 -20.21 -0.86
C HIS A 248 4.66 -20.82 -2.09
N GLN A 249 4.21 -22.01 -2.53
CA GLN A 249 4.76 -22.64 -3.74
C GLN A 249 4.41 -21.84 -4.99
N SER A 250 3.18 -21.33 -5.09
CA SER A 250 2.78 -20.43 -6.18
C SER A 250 3.61 -19.14 -6.21
N PHE A 251 3.89 -18.56 -5.04
CA PHE A 251 4.77 -17.38 -4.93
C PHE A 251 6.20 -17.68 -5.39
N MET A 252 6.76 -18.81 -4.97
CA MET A 252 8.10 -19.23 -5.41
C MET A 252 8.14 -19.53 -6.92
N ALA A 253 7.11 -20.16 -7.47
CA ALA A 253 6.99 -20.40 -8.92
C ALA A 253 6.93 -19.09 -9.70
N ALA A 254 6.15 -18.09 -9.23
CA ALA A 254 6.06 -16.78 -9.86
C ALA A 254 7.43 -16.07 -9.93
N ILE A 255 8.26 -16.16 -8.88
CA ILE A 255 9.59 -15.53 -8.87
C ILE A 255 10.59 -16.28 -9.75
N GLN A 256 10.52 -17.61 -9.79
CA GLN A 256 11.50 -18.46 -10.51
C GLN A 256 11.26 -18.50 -12.03
N SER A 257 10.05 -18.28 -12.51
CA SER A 257 9.70 -18.36 -13.94
C SER A 257 10.47 -17.40 -14.85
N THR A 258 11.11 -16.37 -14.29
CA THR A 258 11.86 -15.34 -15.06
C THR A 258 13.39 -15.57 -15.08
N VAL A 259 13.91 -16.59 -14.40
CA VAL A 259 15.35 -16.92 -14.41
C VAL A 259 15.74 -17.73 -15.65
N SER A 260 14.77 -18.09 -16.49
CA SER A 260 14.93 -19.02 -17.62
C SER A 260 14.86 -18.34 -19.01
N GLU A 261 14.83 -17.01 -19.09
CA GLU A 261 14.98 -16.21 -20.31
C GLU A 261 16.20 -15.27 -20.18
#